data_b496996ebae2451e14416926277d92a4
#
_entry.id   b496996ebae2451e14416926277d92a4
#
_cell.length_a   1.000
_cell.length_b   1.000
_cell.length_c   1.000
_cell.angle_alpha   90.00
_cell.angle_beta   90.00
_cell.angle_gamma   90.00
#
_symmetry.space_group_name_H-M   'P 1'
#
loop_
_entity.id
_entity.type
_entity.pdbx_description
1 polymer ?
#
loop_
_entity_poly.entity_id
_entity_poly.type
_entity_poly.pdbx_seq_one_letter_code
_entity_poly.pdbx_strand_id
1 'polypeptide(L)'
;EGAAKNLQAEVPENDFDKYLAETKANWNRQLGKITVKGDNENDKVNFYTALYHSMIAPTIYSDVDGAYYGPDKKVHQSDGWVNYSTFSLWDTYRAAHPFYTLMVPEKVDGFVNSLVEQAEVQGFLPIWGLWGKENYCMVGNHGVSVVAEAYRKGFRGFDAERAFNAIKKTQTTSHKLKSDWETYMTVSYTHLRAHETSQDL
;
A
#
# COMPACT_ATOMS: atom_id res chain seq x y z
N GLU A 1 18.17 -0.33 -19.18
CA GLU A 1 18.90 0.85 -18.66
C GLU A 1 18.55 1.08 -17.19
N GLY A 2 17.26 1.16 -16.80
CA GLY A 2 16.82 1.32 -15.40
C GLY A 2 17.32 0.21 -14.48
N ALA A 3 17.15 -1.06 -14.84
CA ALA A 3 17.62 -2.18 -14.03
C ALA A 3 19.14 -2.15 -13.74
N ALA A 4 19.95 -1.65 -14.69
CA ALA A 4 21.38 -1.52 -14.47
C ALA A 4 21.71 -0.39 -13.47
N LYS A 5 20.96 0.72 -13.51
CA LYS A 5 21.08 1.80 -12.53
C LYS A 5 20.68 1.32 -11.13
N ASN A 6 19.56 0.60 -11.02
CA ASN A 6 19.12 0.02 -9.76
C ASN A 6 20.16 -0.92 -9.18
N LEU A 7 20.67 -1.85 -9.99
CA LEU A 7 21.70 -2.77 -9.56
C LEU A 7 22.96 -2.05 -9.07
N GLN A 8 23.44 -1.05 -9.81
CA GLN A 8 24.61 -0.29 -9.42
C GLN A 8 24.40 0.53 -8.14
N ALA A 9 23.19 1.03 -7.91
CA ALA A 9 22.85 1.81 -6.72
C ALA A 9 22.67 0.92 -5.48
N GLU A 10 22.03 -0.24 -5.64
CA GLU A 10 21.68 -1.12 -4.53
C GLU A 10 22.73 -2.17 -4.23
N VAL A 11 23.46 -2.63 -5.25
CA VAL A 11 24.48 -3.70 -5.14
C VAL A 11 25.74 -3.29 -5.90
N PRO A 12 26.42 -2.19 -5.48
CA PRO A 12 27.62 -1.69 -6.18
C PRO A 12 28.84 -2.62 -6.07
N GLU A 13 28.85 -3.50 -5.09
CA GLU A 13 29.95 -4.43 -4.82
C GLU A 13 29.48 -5.88 -4.97
N ASN A 14 30.34 -6.78 -5.39
CA ASN A 14 30.04 -8.21 -5.48
C ASN A 14 30.43 -8.92 -4.16
N ASP A 15 29.74 -8.56 -3.06
CA ASP A 15 29.98 -9.10 -1.71
C ASP A 15 28.66 -9.58 -1.09
N PHE A 16 28.38 -10.87 -1.23
CA PHE A 16 27.18 -11.49 -0.70
C PHE A 16 27.07 -11.39 0.83
N ASP A 17 28.16 -11.61 1.54
CA ASP A 17 28.15 -11.64 3.01
C ASP A 17 27.90 -10.25 3.59
N LYS A 18 28.40 -9.20 2.94
CA LYS A 18 28.06 -7.81 3.27
C LYS A 18 26.57 -7.56 3.17
N TYR A 19 25.93 -7.86 2.04
CA TYR A 19 24.49 -7.63 1.84
C TYR A 19 23.62 -8.50 2.74
N LEU A 20 24.06 -9.72 3.03
CA LEU A 20 23.39 -10.58 4.01
C LEU A 20 23.41 -9.96 5.41
N ALA A 21 24.55 -9.43 5.83
CA ALA A 21 24.68 -8.77 7.13
C ALA A 21 23.85 -7.49 7.21
N GLU A 22 23.88 -6.65 6.17
CA GLU A 22 23.07 -5.42 6.07
C GLU A 22 21.57 -5.72 6.09
N THR A 23 21.11 -6.72 5.34
CA THR A 23 19.70 -7.14 5.30
C THR A 23 19.24 -7.62 6.68
N LYS A 24 20.04 -8.46 7.36
CA LYS A 24 19.74 -8.90 8.73
C LYS A 24 19.67 -7.73 9.70
N ALA A 25 20.62 -6.79 9.60
CA ALA A 25 20.64 -5.59 10.46
C ALA A 25 19.41 -4.71 10.22
N ASN A 26 18.99 -4.53 8.96
CA ASN A 26 17.80 -3.77 8.59
C ASN A 26 16.52 -4.40 9.15
N TRP A 27 16.32 -5.70 8.99
CA TRP A 27 15.19 -6.42 9.55
C TRP A 27 15.18 -6.38 11.07
N ASN A 28 16.31 -6.61 11.72
CA ASN A 28 16.43 -6.52 13.18
C ASN A 28 16.07 -5.12 13.71
N ARG A 29 16.45 -4.07 13.00
CA ARG A 29 16.06 -2.68 13.35
C ARG A 29 14.56 -2.46 13.23
N GLN A 30 13.92 -2.97 12.17
CA GLN A 30 12.47 -2.80 11.98
C GLN A 30 11.67 -3.63 13.00
N LEU A 31 12.00 -4.91 13.15
CA LEU A 31 11.33 -5.79 14.10
C LEU A 31 11.58 -5.38 15.55
N GLY A 32 12.75 -4.84 15.85
CA GLY A 32 13.13 -4.36 17.18
C GLY A 32 12.42 -3.08 17.63
N LYS A 33 11.60 -2.44 16.78
CA LYS A 33 10.74 -1.31 17.19
C LYS A 33 9.70 -1.70 18.24
N ILE A 34 9.34 -2.99 18.30
CA ILE A 34 8.47 -3.54 19.34
C ILE A 34 9.23 -4.62 20.11
N THR A 35 9.28 -4.50 21.43
CA THR A 35 9.86 -5.52 22.30
C THR A 35 8.75 -6.20 23.08
N VAL A 36 8.61 -7.52 22.92
CA VAL A 36 7.65 -8.31 23.68
C VAL A 36 8.37 -9.11 24.76
N LYS A 37 7.72 -9.27 25.91
CA LYS A 37 8.17 -10.10 27.02
C LYS A 37 7.16 -11.19 27.26
N GLY A 38 7.62 -12.38 27.59
CA GLY A 38 6.79 -13.55 27.91
C GLY A 38 7.68 -14.77 28.14
N ASP A 39 7.13 -15.79 28.79
CA ASP A 39 7.85 -16.99 29.15
C ASP A 39 7.83 -18.07 28.05
N ASN A 40 6.92 -17.93 27.08
CA ASN A 40 6.78 -18.87 25.99
C ASN A 40 7.55 -18.36 24.74
N GLU A 41 8.61 -19.04 24.38
CA GLU A 41 9.42 -18.69 23.21
C GLU A 41 8.65 -18.87 21.89
N ASN A 42 7.73 -19.83 21.78
CA ASN A 42 6.92 -20.00 20.57
C ASN A 42 6.00 -18.81 20.33
N ASP A 43 5.46 -18.19 21.37
CA ASP A 43 4.62 -16.99 21.22
C ASP A 43 5.45 -15.80 20.73
N LYS A 44 6.70 -15.67 21.17
CA LYS A 44 7.62 -14.66 20.65
C LYS A 44 7.95 -14.88 19.17
N VAL A 45 8.24 -16.13 18.79
CA VAL A 45 8.48 -16.51 17.39
C VAL A 45 7.27 -16.18 16.54
N ASN A 46 6.07 -16.55 16.98
CA ASN A 46 4.81 -16.25 16.27
C ASN A 46 4.60 -14.74 16.13
N PHE A 47 4.82 -13.97 17.20
CA PHE A 47 4.69 -12.52 17.19
C PHE A 47 5.63 -11.87 16.15
N TYR A 48 6.92 -12.18 16.20
CA TYR A 48 7.89 -11.56 15.28
C TYR A 48 7.73 -12.06 13.84
N THR A 49 7.27 -13.30 13.65
CA THR A 49 6.92 -13.82 12.32
C THR A 49 5.73 -13.06 11.74
N ALA A 50 4.68 -12.83 12.52
CA ALA A 50 3.53 -12.05 12.10
C ALA A 50 3.92 -10.58 11.81
N LEU A 51 4.75 -9.98 12.66
CA LEU A 51 5.28 -8.64 12.45
C LEU A 51 6.09 -8.54 11.16
N TYR A 52 6.96 -9.52 10.89
CA TYR A 52 7.71 -9.61 9.63
C TYR A 52 6.75 -9.69 8.44
N HIS A 53 5.78 -10.60 8.46
CA HIS A 53 4.81 -10.74 7.37
C HIS A 53 4.00 -9.47 7.11
N SER A 54 3.65 -8.72 8.15
CA SER A 54 2.93 -7.44 7.99
C SER A 54 3.71 -6.36 7.26
N MET A 55 5.04 -6.50 7.16
CA MET A 55 5.94 -5.52 6.52
C MET A 55 6.46 -5.94 5.14
N ILE A 56 6.05 -7.10 4.61
CA ILE A 56 6.46 -7.57 3.28
C ILE A 56 5.83 -6.72 2.16
N ALA A 57 4.60 -6.26 2.38
CA ALA A 57 3.89 -5.36 1.48
C ALA A 57 3.38 -4.14 2.28
N PRO A 58 3.18 -2.97 1.63
CA PRO A 58 3.44 -2.64 0.22
C PRO A 58 4.92 -2.67 -0.17
N THR A 59 5.19 -2.99 -1.44
CA THR A 59 6.56 -3.08 -1.99
C THR A 59 6.96 -1.79 -2.71
N ILE A 60 8.23 -1.42 -2.66
CA ILE A 60 8.78 -0.33 -3.49
C ILE A 60 8.59 -0.72 -4.96
N TYR A 61 8.06 0.21 -5.74
CA TYR A 61 7.74 0.01 -7.15
C TYR A 61 8.39 1.04 -8.09
N SER A 62 9.05 2.05 -7.56
CA SER A 62 9.87 2.98 -8.35
C SER A 62 11.31 2.51 -8.45
N ASP A 63 11.95 2.84 -9.57
CA ASP A 63 13.39 2.77 -9.76
C ASP A 63 14.10 3.76 -8.81
N VAL A 64 15.41 3.63 -8.66
CA VAL A 64 16.23 4.51 -7.79
C VAL A 64 16.22 5.98 -8.21
N ASP A 65 15.92 6.25 -9.48
CA ASP A 65 15.74 7.61 -10.01
C ASP A 65 14.29 8.11 -9.94
N GLY A 66 13.39 7.36 -9.29
CA GLY A 66 11.99 7.70 -9.11
C GLY A 66 11.07 7.33 -10.28
N ALA A 67 11.59 6.74 -11.36
CA ALA A 67 10.77 6.30 -12.48
C ALA A 67 9.92 5.07 -12.08
N TYR A 68 8.67 5.02 -12.56
CA TYR A 68 7.80 3.85 -12.37
C TYR A 68 6.82 3.68 -13.53
N TYR A 69 6.30 2.46 -13.70
CA TYR A 69 5.39 2.13 -14.79
C TYR A 69 3.94 2.24 -14.31
N GLY A 70 3.18 3.15 -14.91
CA GLY A 70 1.80 3.44 -14.51
C GLY A 70 0.75 2.52 -15.13
N PRO A 71 -0.52 2.63 -14.66
CA PRO A 71 -1.65 1.84 -15.16
C PRO A 71 -2.00 2.12 -16.63
N ASP A 72 -1.60 3.26 -17.18
CA ASP A 72 -1.71 3.67 -18.58
C ASP A 72 -0.61 3.09 -19.49
N LYS A 73 0.24 2.23 -18.93
CA LYS A 73 1.39 1.61 -19.61
C LYS A 73 2.46 2.62 -20.05
N LYS A 74 2.59 3.72 -19.31
CA LYS A 74 3.64 4.72 -19.52
C LYS A 74 4.56 4.80 -18.33
N VAL A 75 5.76 5.30 -18.54
CA VAL A 75 6.70 5.63 -17.48
C VAL A 75 6.30 6.99 -16.91
N HIS A 76 6.14 7.02 -15.59
CA HIS A 76 5.90 8.21 -14.79
C HIS A 76 7.11 8.48 -13.89
N GLN A 77 7.12 9.62 -13.24
CA GLN A 77 8.18 10.05 -12.34
C GLN A 77 7.60 10.44 -11.00
N SER A 78 8.07 9.82 -9.92
CA SER A 78 7.81 10.30 -8.57
C SER A 78 8.81 11.41 -8.24
N ASP A 79 8.31 12.56 -7.79
CA ASP A 79 9.11 13.73 -7.46
C ASP A 79 9.25 13.86 -5.95
N GLY A 80 10.41 13.40 -5.44
CA GLY A 80 10.75 13.48 -4.00
C GLY A 80 10.03 12.50 -3.08
N TRP A 81 9.34 11.48 -3.61
CA TRP A 81 8.68 10.41 -2.85
C TRP A 81 8.90 9.04 -3.50
N VAL A 82 8.70 7.97 -2.75
CA VAL A 82 8.84 6.58 -3.23
C VAL A 82 7.49 6.06 -3.64
N ASN A 83 7.39 5.52 -4.88
CA ASN A 83 6.18 4.85 -5.34
C ASN A 83 6.13 3.41 -4.83
N TYR A 84 4.94 2.99 -4.39
CA TYR A 84 4.68 1.65 -3.86
C TYR A 84 3.62 0.92 -4.66
N SER A 85 3.66 -0.40 -4.62
CA SER A 85 2.65 -1.30 -5.16
C SER A 85 2.36 -2.43 -4.18
N THR A 86 1.54 -3.39 -4.59
CA THR A 86 1.09 -4.52 -3.75
C THR A 86 0.20 -4.03 -2.60
N PHE A 87 -0.84 -3.28 -2.97
CA PHE A 87 -1.85 -2.77 -2.04
C PHE A 87 -3.07 -3.68 -2.02
N SER A 88 -3.13 -4.59 -1.07
CA SER A 88 -4.31 -5.43 -0.81
C SER A 88 -5.26 -4.70 0.15
N LEU A 89 -5.87 -3.59 -0.30
CA LEU A 89 -6.56 -2.65 0.59
C LEU A 89 -7.82 -3.24 1.25
N TRP A 90 -8.48 -4.20 0.61
CA TRP A 90 -9.60 -4.91 1.20
C TRP A 90 -9.20 -5.63 2.50
N ASP A 91 -7.99 -6.19 2.53
CA ASP A 91 -7.45 -6.87 3.70
C ASP A 91 -6.85 -5.90 4.71
N THR A 92 -6.08 -4.92 4.22
CA THR A 92 -5.13 -4.14 5.04
C THR A 92 -5.70 -2.87 5.65
N TYR A 93 -6.81 -2.33 5.15
CA TYR A 93 -7.34 -1.04 5.58
C TYR A 93 -7.74 -1.01 7.06
N ARG A 94 -8.15 -2.15 7.63
CA ARG A 94 -8.67 -2.24 9.01
C ARG A 94 -7.59 -2.19 10.08
N ALA A 95 -6.44 -2.82 9.81
CA ALA A 95 -5.40 -2.99 10.83
C ALA A 95 -4.00 -2.66 10.32
N ALA A 96 -3.58 -3.18 9.16
CA ALA A 96 -2.21 -3.01 8.68
C ALA A 96 -1.91 -1.54 8.34
N HIS A 97 -2.77 -0.84 7.60
CA HIS A 97 -2.55 0.59 7.32
C HIS A 97 -2.58 1.47 8.58
N PRO A 98 -3.54 1.33 9.51
CA PRO A 98 -3.47 1.96 10.84
C PRO A 98 -2.17 1.66 11.58
N PHE A 99 -1.70 0.42 11.52
CA PHE A 99 -0.46 -0.01 12.16
C PHE A 99 0.79 0.63 11.51
N TYR A 100 0.81 0.78 10.19
CA TYR A 100 1.92 1.45 9.48
C TYR A 100 2.10 2.90 9.93
N THR A 101 1.04 3.59 10.31
CA THR A 101 1.15 4.95 10.84
C THR A 101 1.95 5.03 12.16
N LEU A 102 2.10 3.93 12.86
CA LEU A 102 2.89 3.80 14.08
C LEU A 102 4.28 3.21 13.83
N MET A 103 4.35 2.18 12.98
CA MET A 103 5.58 1.40 12.79
C MET A 103 6.51 1.98 11.73
N VAL A 104 5.95 2.55 10.68
CA VAL A 104 6.70 3.08 9.53
C VAL A 104 6.10 4.42 9.06
N PRO A 105 5.93 5.40 9.97
CA PRO A 105 5.28 6.67 9.63
C PRO A 105 5.97 7.38 8.47
N GLU A 106 7.27 7.19 8.32
CA GLU A 106 8.08 7.74 7.22
C GLU A 106 7.68 7.23 5.82
N LYS A 107 6.90 6.15 5.73
CA LYS A 107 6.44 5.56 4.46
C LYS A 107 4.99 5.95 4.10
N VAL A 108 4.21 6.41 5.08
CA VAL A 108 2.76 6.62 4.93
C VAL A 108 2.43 7.62 3.83
N ASP A 109 3.15 8.74 3.76
CA ASP A 109 2.95 9.74 2.71
C ASP A 109 3.23 9.15 1.31
N GLY A 110 4.25 8.31 1.18
CA GLY A 110 4.54 7.58 -0.06
C GLY A 110 3.43 6.61 -0.45
N PHE A 111 2.83 5.91 0.52
CA PHE A 111 1.67 5.05 0.27
C PHE A 111 0.49 5.87 -0.27
N VAL A 112 0.16 6.99 0.37
CA VAL A 112 -0.94 7.86 -0.08
C VAL A 112 -0.68 8.44 -1.47
N ASN A 113 0.53 8.96 -1.72
CA ASN A 113 0.91 9.47 -3.03
C ASN A 113 0.75 8.40 -4.11
N SER A 114 1.19 7.15 -3.85
CA SER A 114 1.04 6.03 -4.79
C SER A 114 -0.44 5.76 -5.13
N LEU A 115 -1.32 5.78 -4.12
CA LEU A 115 -2.75 5.56 -4.32
C LEU A 115 -3.40 6.71 -5.10
N VAL A 116 -3.02 7.96 -4.83
CA VAL A 116 -3.56 9.15 -5.49
C VAL A 116 -3.11 9.22 -6.95
N GLU A 117 -1.82 9.02 -7.21
CA GLU A 117 -1.27 8.96 -8.58
C GLU A 117 -1.96 7.87 -9.41
N GLN A 118 -2.12 6.67 -8.85
CA GLN A 118 -2.83 5.60 -9.52
C GLN A 118 -4.29 6.00 -9.81
N ALA A 119 -4.96 6.68 -8.87
CA ALA A 119 -6.34 7.14 -9.04
C ALA A 119 -6.47 8.19 -10.15
N GLU A 120 -5.52 9.10 -10.27
CA GLU A 120 -5.55 10.13 -11.31
C GLU A 120 -5.44 9.53 -12.72
N VAL A 121 -4.61 8.50 -12.89
CA VAL A 121 -4.41 7.84 -14.17
C VAL A 121 -5.55 6.89 -14.51
N GLN A 122 -6.01 6.03 -13.58
CA GLN A 122 -7.05 5.04 -13.85
C GLN A 122 -8.47 5.52 -13.57
N GLY A 123 -8.64 6.63 -12.84
CA GLY A 123 -9.93 7.26 -12.59
C GLY A 123 -10.57 6.97 -11.23
N PHE A 124 -9.98 6.11 -10.40
CA PHE A 124 -10.44 5.76 -9.05
C PHE A 124 -9.29 5.24 -8.18
N LEU A 125 -9.41 5.37 -6.86
CA LEU A 125 -8.47 4.78 -5.91
C LEU A 125 -8.48 3.25 -6.03
N PRO A 126 -7.32 2.58 -6.04
CA PRO A 126 -7.25 1.15 -6.19
C PRO A 126 -7.93 0.41 -5.03
N ILE A 127 -8.41 -0.79 -5.31
CA ILE A 127 -8.92 -1.75 -4.34
C ILE A 127 -7.84 -2.79 -4.04
N TRP A 128 -7.23 -3.30 -5.10
CA TRP A 128 -6.11 -4.22 -5.04
C TRP A 128 -5.07 -3.86 -6.11
N GLY A 129 -4.18 -2.93 -5.76
CA GLY A 129 -3.11 -2.46 -6.66
C GLY A 129 -1.95 -3.43 -6.74
N LEU A 130 -1.68 -4.00 -7.92
CA LEU A 130 -0.54 -4.85 -8.21
C LEU A 130 0.20 -4.35 -9.44
N TRP A 131 1.52 -4.25 -9.33
CA TRP A 131 2.37 -3.73 -10.41
C TRP A 131 1.89 -2.38 -10.97
N GLY A 132 1.56 -1.46 -10.06
CA GLY A 132 1.16 -0.09 -10.39
C GLY A 132 -0.23 0.05 -11.02
N LYS A 133 -1.07 -0.97 -11.02
CA LYS A 133 -2.43 -0.94 -11.57
C LYS A 133 -3.43 -1.73 -10.73
N GLU A 134 -4.72 -1.43 -10.92
CA GLU A 134 -5.82 -2.21 -10.37
C GLU A 134 -5.88 -3.62 -11.00
N ASN A 135 -6.17 -4.61 -10.18
CA ASN A 135 -6.22 -6.01 -10.60
C ASN A 135 -7.67 -6.54 -10.72
N TYR A 136 -8.66 -5.78 -10.22
CA TYR A 136 -10.10 -6.09 -10.34
C TYR A 136 -10.56 -7.39 -9.66
N CYS A 137 -9.79 -7.91 -8.71
CA CYS A 137 -10.12 -9.17 -8.05
C CYS A 137 -10.94 -9.00 -6.77
N MET A 138 -11.01 -7.79 -6.21
CA MET A 138 -11.70 -7.48 -4.95
C MET A 138 -12.74 -6.38 -5.13
N VAL A 139 -13.51 -6.16 -4.08
CA VAL A 139 -14.65 -5.24 -4.02
C VAL A 139 -14.42 -4.10 -3.04
N GLY A 140 -15.28 -3.10 -3.05
CA GLY A 140 -15.29 -1.99 -2.10
C GLY A 140 -14.42 -0.81 -2.53
N ASN A 141 -14.23 0.13 -1.59
CA ASN A 141 -13.51 1.40 -1.79
C ASN A 141 -12.56 1.70 -0.63
N HIS A 142 -11.81 0.72 -0.21
CA HIS A 142 -10.99 0.80 1.02
C HIS A 142 -9.82 1.78 0.92
N GLY A 143 -9.37 2.12 -0.29
CA GLY A 143 -8.41 3.20 -0.52
C GLY A 143 -8.86 4.54 0.06
N VAL A 144 -10.17 4.81 0.03
CA VAL A 144 -10.75 6.01 0.65
C VAL A 144 -10.47 6.08 2.15
N SER A 145 -10.67 4.95 2.85
CA SER A 145 -10.41 4.87 4.29
C SER A 145 -8.94 5.10 4.63
N VAL A 146 -8.04 4.51 3.86
CA VAL A 146 -6.58 4.63 4.06
C VAL A 146 -6.11 6.08 3.87
N VAL A 147 -6.52 6.73 2.79
CA VAL A 147 -6.16 8.13 2.51
C VAL A 147 -6.75 9.08 3.56
N ALA A 148 -8.02 8.91 3.90
CA ALA A 148 -8.69 9.73 4.91
C ALA A 148 -8.08 9.56 6.30
N GLU A 149 -7.69 8.33 6.68
CA GLU A 149 -7.02 8.05 7.95
C GLU A 149 -5.65 8.75 8.03
N ALA A 150 -4.83 8.63 6.99
CA ALA A 150 -3.53 9.30 6.94
C ALA A 150 -3.69 10.82 7.15
N TYR A 151 -4.63 11.44 6.45
CA TYR A 151 -4.92 12.87 6.63
C TYR A 151 -5.35 13.19 8.07
N ARG A 152 -6.28 12.41 8.64
CA ARG A 152 -6.77 12.62 10.02
C ARG A 152 -5.70 12.43 11.08
N LYS A 153 -4.73 11.56 10.84
CA LYS A 153 -3.58 11.33 11.73
C LYS A 153 -2.45 12.36 11.57
N GLY A 154 -2.63 13.35 10.70
CA GLY A 154 -1.69 14.48 10.58
C GLY A 154 -0.59 14.30 9.53
N PHE A 155 -0.63 13.27 8.71
CA PHE A 155 0.28 13.13 7.57
C PHE A 155 -0.01 14.19 6.51
N ARG A 156 1.03 14.85 6.00
CA ARG A 156 0.92 16.01 5.09
C ARG A 156 1.98 16.02 3.99
N GLY A 157 2.73 14.94 3.78
CA GLY A 157 3.68 14.78 2.68
C GLY A 157 3.02 14.42 1.35
N PHE A 158 1.71 14.67 1.22
CA PHE A 158 0.90 14.53 0.01
C PHE A 158 -0.02 15.74 -0.16
N ASP A 159 -0.45 15.98 -1.39
CA ASP A 159 -1.40 17.04 -1.70
C ASP A 159 -2.81 16.66 -1.25
N ALA A 160 -3.32 17.37 -0.24
CA ALA A 160 -4.63 17.08 0.35
C ALA A 160 -5.80 17.34 -0.61
N GLU A 161 -5.67 18.31 -1.52
CA GLU A 161 -6.71 18.60 -2.51
C GLU A 161 -6.77 17.53 -3.59
N ARG A 162 -5.62 17.09 -4.11
CA ARG A 162 -5.52 15.96 -5.02
C ARG A 162 -6.10 14.69 -4.39
N ALA A 163 -5.74 14.41 -3.15
CA ALA A 163 -6.24 13.27 -2.38
C ALA A 163 -7.77 13.34 -2.21
N PHE A 164 -8.32 14.50 -1.84
CA PHE A 164 -9.76 14.72 -1.74
C PHE A 164 -10.47 14.52 -3.09
N ASN A 165 -9.92 15.05 -4.18
CA ASN A 165 -10.47 14.88 -5.51
C ASN A 165 -10.44 13.43 -5.99
N ALA A 166 -9.39 12.67 -5.66
CA ALA A 166 -9.31 11.22 -5.90
C ALA A 166 -10.41 10.46 -5.13
N ILE A 167 -10.61 10.78 -3.84
CA ILE A 167 -11.70 10.23 -3.02
C ILE A 167 -13.06 10.56 -3.64
N LYS A 168 -13.32 11.84 -3.91
CA LYS A 168 -14.59 12.31 -4.47
C LYS A 168 -14.90 11.61 -5.79
N LYS A 169 -13.94 11.57 -6.71
CA LYS A 169 -14.10 10.90 -8.00
C LYS A 169 -14.36 9.40 -7.82
N THR A 170 -13.64 8.75 -6.92
CA THR A 170 -13.85 7.34 -6.59
C THR A 170 -15.26 7.06 -6.07
N GLN A 171 -15.84 7.97 -5.31
CA GLN A 171 -17.18 7.80 -4.70
C GLN A 171 -18.35 8.22 -5.59
N THR A 172 -18.11 9.08 -6.59
CA THR A 172 -19.19 9.70 -7.37
C THR A 172 -19.20 9.33 -8.85
N THR A 173 -18.19 8.59 -9.33
CA THR A 173 -18.07 8.24 -10.75
C THR A 173 -18.10 6.73 -10.94
N SER A 174 -19.02 6.24 -11.79
CA SER A 174 -19.02 4.82 -12.18
C SER A 174 -17.84 4.49 -13.07
N HIS A 175 -17.37 3.25 -12.98
CA HIS A 175 -16.26 2.77 -13.79
C HIS A 175 -16.58 1.39 -14.40
N LYS A 176 -16.52 1.29 -15.72
CA LYS A 176 -16.96 0.09 -16.48
C LYS A 176 -16.26 -1.21 -16.09
N LEU A 177 -15.05 -1.15 -15.55
CA LEU A 177 -14.27 -2.31 -15.16
C LEU A 177 -14.52 -2.77 -13.71
N LYS A 178 -15.30 -2.00 -12.94
CA LYS A 178 -15.76 -2.39 -11.61
C LYS A 178 -17.16 -2.99 -11.73
N SER A 179 -17.25 -4.29 -11.82
CA SER A 179 -18.51 -5.01 -12.06
C SER A 179 -19.61 -4.77 -11.02
N ASP A 180 -19.24 -4.41 -9.80
CA ASP A 180 -20.13 -4.11 -8.68
C ASP A 180 -20.36 -2.60 -8.48
N TRP A 181 -19.76 -1.76 -9.30
CA TRP A 181 -19.75 -0.31 -9.11
C TRP A 181 -21.13 0.33 -9.27
N GLU A 182 -21.88 -0.08 -10.29
CA GLU A 182 -23.25 0.42 -10.51
C GLU A 182 -24.16 0.05 -9.33
N THR A 183 -24.01 -1.17 -8.84
CA THR A 183 -24.74 -1.65 -7.66
C THR A 183 -24.32 -0.87 -6.41
N TYR A 184 -23.03 -0.62 -6.22
CA TYR A 184 -22.51 0.19 -5.11
C TYR A 184 -23.03 1.63 -5.15
N MET A 185 -23.12 2.24 -6.32
CA MET A 185 -23.64 3.60 -6.49
C MET A 185 -25.15 3.70 -6.31
N THR A 186 -25.88 2.63 -6.59
CA THR A 186 -27.35 2.59 -6.51
C THR A 186 -27.84 2.25 -5.11
N VAL A 187 -27.18 1.30 -4.46
CA VAL A 187 -27.53 0.81 -3.13
C VAL A 187 -26.27 0.72 -2.30
N SER A 188 -26.14 1.43 -1.23
CA SER A 188 -24.89 1.50 -0.48
C SER A 188 -24.27 0.10 -0.21
N TYR A 189 -22.96 0.04 -0.11
CA TYR A 189 -22.20 -1.18 0.21
C TYR A 189 -22.78 -1.97 1.39
N THR A 190 -23.29 -1.28 2.41
CA THR A 190 -23.91 -1.88 3.58
C THR A 190 -25.23 -2.59 3.31
N HIS A 191 -25.93 -2.25 2.24
CA HIS A 191 -27.24 -2.83 1.94
C HIS A 191 -27.13 -4.19 1.22
N LEU A 192 -26.23 -4.34 0.26
CA LEU A 192 -26.14 -5.58 -0.54
C LEU A 192 -25.13 -6.57 0.01
N ARG A 193 -23.97 -6.11 0.47
CA ARG A 193 -22.88 -7.01 0.85
C ARG A 193 -22.83 -7.36 2.33
N ALA A 194 -23.51 -6.61 3.19
CA ALA A 194 -23.65 -7.01 4.59
C ALA A 194 -24.54 -8.26 4.74
N HIS A 195 -25.38 -8.59 3.75
CA HIS A 195 -26.18 -9.80 3.75
C HIS A 195 -25.41 -11.04 3.25
N GLU A 196 -24.43 -10.89 2.39
CA GLU A 196 -23.59 -12.02 1.93
C GLU A 196 -22.71 -12.58 3.05
N THR A 197 -22.20 -11.73 3.94
CA THR A 197 -21.36 -12.16 5.07
C THR A 197 -22.13 -12.83 6.21
N SER A 198 -23.47 -12.72 6.26
CA SER A 198 -24.30 -13.36 7.27
C SER A 198 -24.83 -14.73 6.85
N GLN A 199 -24.62 -15.14 5.60
CA GLN A 199 -25.02 -16.46 5.07
C GLN A 199 -23.87 -17.47 5.07
N ASP A 200 -22.63 -17.01 5.25
CA ASP A 200 -21.42 -17.85 5.27
C ASP A 200 -20.93 -18.16 6.70
N LEU A 201 -21.71 -17.84 7.73
CA LEU A 201 -21.52 -18.18 9.12
C LEU A 201 -22.61 -19.14 9.59
#